data_3a7ccf6c9f7a63b9f1182b44ab33eebe
#
_entry.id   3a7ccf6c9f7a63b9f1182b44ab33eebe
#
_cell.length_a   1.000
_cell.length_b   1.000
_cell.length_c   1.000
_cell.angle_alpha   90.00
_cell.angle_beta   90.00
_cell.angle_gamma   90.00
#
_symmetry.space_group_name_H-M   'P 1'
#
loop_
_entity.id
_entity.type
_entity.pdbx_description
1 polymer ?
#
loop_
_entity_poly.entity_id
_entity_poly.type
_entity_poly.pdbx_seq_one_letter_code
_entity_poly.pdbx_strand_id
1 'polypeptide(L)'
;MKYSTKVSDAVHILSFIALNAKESLTSQAIAESVKTNPAFVRQMMSSLRNAGLLTSVKGHAKPALSRDAKDISLLDVYRAVEGDKPLLHQDTHTNPECGVGVNIQLVIRDCYDQVQKKAEEEMASISMQDVLDQYEKRLEKQGL
;
A
#
# COMPACT_ATOMS: atom_id res chain seq x y z
N MET A 1 18.58 -0.63 -9.04
CA MET A 1 17.71 -1.18 -8.00
C MET A 1 16.35 -0.51 -8.06
N LYS A 2 15.31 -1.31 -8.23
CA LYS A 2 13.95 -0.77 -8.28
C LYS A 2 13.29 -0.92 -6.91
N TYR A 3 12.81 0.19 -6.39
CA TYR A 3 11.97 0.16 -5.19
C TYR A 3 10.53 -0.20 -5.59
N SER A 4 9.84 -0.93 -4.72
CA SER A 4 8.44 -1.26 -4.96
C SER A 4 7.59 0.00 -4.85
N THR A 5 6.66 0.17 -5.78
CA THR A 5 5.66 1.23 -5.75
C THR A 5 4.26 0.70 -5.47
N LYS A 6 4.17 -0.56 -5.04
CA LYS A 6 2.87 -1.22 -4.82
C LYS A 6 1.99 -0.50 -3.82
N VAL A 7 2.57 0.01 -2.73
CA VAL A 7 1.79 0.74 -1.71
C VAL A 7 1.22 2.02 -2.32
N SER A 8 2.04 2.77 -3.06
CA SER A 8 1.59 3.98 -3.75
C SER A 8 0.44 3.68 -4.71
N ASP A 9 0.60 2.66 -5.53
CA ASP A 9 -0.42 2.26 -6.51
C ASP A 9 -1.69 1.77 -5.81
N ALA A 10 -1.56 1.03 -4.70
CA ALA A 10 -2.70 0.54 -3.93
C ALA A 10 -3.49 1.69 -3.29
N VAL A 11 -2.80 2.67 -2.72
CA VAL A 11 -3.45 3.86 -2.15
C VAL A 11 -4.19 4.63 -3.24
N HIS A 12 -3.58 4.77 -4.42
CA HIS A 12 -4.21 5.42 -5.57
C HIS A 12 -5.47 4.66 -6.00
N ILE A 13 -5.39 3.34 -6.12
CA ILE A 13 -6.54 2.50 -6.50
C ILE A 13 -7.68 2.64 -5.49
N LEU A 14 -7.38 2.54 -4.20
CA LEU A 14 -8.39 2.66 -3.15
C LEU A 14 -9.03 4.06 -3.15
N SER A 15 -8.23 5.11 -3.33
CA SER A 15 -8.71 6.48 -3.39
C SER A 15 -9.62 6.70 -4.59
N PHE A 16 -9.23 6.18 -5.76
CA PHE A 16 -10.02 6.28 -6.98
C PHE A 16 -11.38 5.59 -6.82
N ILE A 17 -11.38 4.40 -6.21
CA ILE A 17 -12.61 3.66 -5.94
C ILE A 17 -13.51 4.42 -4.96
N ALA A 18 -12.93 4.96 -3.88
CA ALA A 18 -13.68 5.70 -2.87
C ALA A 18 -14.32 6.98 -3.44
N LEU A 19 -13.57 7.69 -4.28
CA LEU A 19 -14.03 8.95 -4.88
C LEU A 19 -15.07 8.74 -5.98
N ASN A 20 -15.14 7.55 -6.56
CA ASN A 20 -16.07 7.21 -7.65
C ASN A 20 -17.02 6.08 -7.26
N ALA A 21 -17.43 6.05 -5.99
CA ALA A 21 -18.23 4.96 -5.43
C ALA A 21 -19.57 4.71 -6.12
N LYS A 22 -20.11 5.69 -6.82
CA LYS A 22 -21.40 5.58 -7.52
C LYS A 22 -21.27 5.11 -8.96
N GLU A 23 -20.06 4.98 -9.47
CA GLU A 23 -19.81 4.60 -10.86
C GLU A 23 -19.33 3.16 -10.98
N SER A 24 -19.62 2.54 -12.11
CA SER A 24 -19.05 1.25 -12.45
C SER A 24 -17.61 1.46 -12.92
N LEU A 25 -16.66 0.95 -12.15
CA LEU A 25 -15.24 1.12 -12.44
C LEU A 25 -14.67 -0.17 -13.00
N THR A 26 -14.06 -0.08 -14.19
CA THR A 26 -13.35 -1.19 -14.81
C THR A 26 -11.88 -1.14 -14.42
N SER A 27 -11.20 -2.29 -14.50
CA SER A 27 -9.75 -2.34 -14.31
C SER A 27 -9.03 -1.42 -15.29
N GLN A 28 -9.58 -1.24 -16.49
CA GLN A 28 -9.01 -0.36 -17.50
C GLN A 28 -9.10 1.11 -17.09
N ALA A 29 -10.24 1.55 -16.57
CA ALA A 29 -10.42 2.93 -16.10
C ALA A 29 -9.48 3.25 -14.94
N ILE A 30 -9.33 2.31 -14.00
CA ILE A 30 -8.40 2.45 -12.89
C ILE A 30 -6.95 2.48 -13.40
N ALA A 31 -6.62 1.59 -14.35
CA ALA A 31 -5.28 1.51 -14.92
C ALA A 31 -4.88 2.81 -15.64
N GLU A 32 -5.82 3.47 -16.29
CA GLU A 32 -5.57 4.77 -16.93
C GLU A 32 -5.24 5.85 -15.89
N SER A 33 -5.95 5.86 -14.75
CA SER A 33 -5.67 6.81 -13.67
C SER A 33 -4.31 6.57 -13.02
N VAL A 34 -3.98 5.31 -12.73
CA VAL A 34 -2.71 4.93 -12.11
C VAL A 34 -1.55 4.95 -13.12
N LYS A 35 -1.87 4.91 -14.40
CA LYS A 35 -0.94 4.85 -15.52
C LYS A 35 -0.13 3.54 -15.52
N THR A 36 -0.87 2.44 -15.45
CA THR A 36 -0.32 1.09 -15.49
C THR A 36 -1.21 0.20 -16.36
N ASN A 37 -0.95 -1.10 -16.42
CA ASN A 37 -1.77 -2.02 -17.24
C ASN A 37 -2.91 -2.62 -16.40
N PRO A 38 -4.03 -3.00 -17.06
CA PRO A 38 -5.18 -3.56 -16.34
C PRO A 38 -4.89 -4.87 -15.61
N ALA A 39 -3.95 -5.68 -16.10
CA ALA A 39 -3.59 -6.94 -15.45
C ALA A 39 -2.96 -6.69 -14.08
N PHE A 40 -2.09 -5.69 -13.99
CA PHE A 40 -1.50 -5.28 -12.71
C PHE A 40 -2.57 -4.75 -11.75
N VAL A 41 -3.50 -3.94 -12.25
CA VAL A 41 -4.62 -3.44 -11.42
C VAL A 41 -5.44 -4.59 -10.88
N ARG A 42 -5.78 -5.59 -11.70
CA ARG A 42 -6.53 -6.77 -11.25
C ARG A 42 -5.77 -7.54 -10.17
N GLN A 43 -4.46 -7.67 -10.32
CA GLN A 43 -3.60 -8.33 -9.33
C GLN A 43 -3.61 -7.56 -8.01
N MET A 44 -3.47 -6.24 -8.07
CA MET A 44 -3.49 -5.38 -6.89
C MET A 44 -4.86 -5.43 -6.20
N MET A 45 -5.94 -5.37 -6.96
CA MET A 45 -7.29 -5.46 -6.42
C MET A 45 -7.55 -6.82 -5.77
N SER A 46 -6.99 -7.89 -6.33
CA SER A 46 -7.07 -9.23 -5.73
C SER A 46 -6.37 -9.25 -4.37
N SER A 47 -5.18 -8.68 -4.27
CA SER A 47 -4.45 -8.58 -3.00
C SER A 47 -5.24 -7.77 -1.96
N LEU A 48 -5.85 -6.68 -2.38
CA LEU A 48 -6.66 -5.84 -1.50
C LEU A 48 -7.94 -6.55 -1.04
N ARG A 49 -8.59 -7.31 -1.93
CA ARG A 49 -9.75 -8.12 -1.55
C ARG A 49 -9.38 -9.22 -0.58
N ASN A 50 -8.28 -9.91 -0.81
CA ASN A 50 -7.81 -10.99 0.06
C ASN A 50 -7.47 -10.48 1.47
N ALA A 51 -7.05 -9.21 1.56
CA ALA A 51 -6.77 -8.56 2.84
C ALA A 51 -8.02 -7.97 3.50
N GLY A 52 -9.18 -8.06 2.85
CA GLY A 52 -10.43 -7.55 3.40
C GLY A 52 -10.61 -6.04 3.26
N LEU A 53 -9.92 -5.41 2.32
CA LEU A 53 -10.00 -3.95 2.13
C LEU A 53 -10.95 -3.55 0.99
N LEU A 54 -11.22 -4.48 0.06
CA LEU A 54 -12.19 -4.29 -1.02
C LEU A 54 -13.25 -5.39 -0.98
N THR A 55 -14.45 -5.05 -1.38
CA THR A 55 -15.53 -6.02 -1.52
C THR A 55 -15.32 -6.87 -2.76
N SER A 56 -15.75 -8.14 -2.67
CA SER A 56 -15.74 -9.07 -3.78
C SER A 56 -17.17 -9.44 -4.10
N VAL A 57 -17.76 -8.83 -5.13
CA VAL A 57 -19.09 -9.19 -5.59
C VAL A 57 -18.96 -9.83 -6.97
N LYS A 58 -19.25 -11.14 -7.03
CA LYS A 58 -19.23 -11.88 -8.28
C LYS A 58 -20.21 -11.27 -9.28
N GLY A 59 -19.72 -10.99 -10.50
CA GLY A 59 -20.55 -10.54 -11.59
C GLY A 59 -20.88 -9.06 -11.59
N HIS A 60 -20.31 -8.27 -10.67
CA HIS A 60 -20.54 -6.82 -10.61
C HIS A 60 -19.23 -6.06 -10.73
N ALA A 61 -19.22 -5.10 -11.68
CA ALA A 61 -18.08 -4.20 -11.89
C ALA A 61 -18.20 -2.96 -10.98
N LYS A 62 -18.50 -3.19 -9.69
CA LYS A 62 -18.59 -2.12 -8.70
C LYS A 62 -17.71 -2.42 -7.50
N PRO A 63 -16.39 -2.22 -7.62
CA PRO A 63 -15.53 -2.35 -6.46
C PRO A 63 -15.88 -1.27 -5.45
N ALA A 64 -15.83 -1.62 -4.17
CA ALA A 64 -16.08 -0.69 -3.08
C ALA A 64 -15.18 -1.04 -1.91
N LEU A 65 -14.91 -0.06 -1.05
CA LEU A 65 -14.21 -0.33 0.19
C LEU A 65 -15.09 -1.23 1.05
N SER A 66 -14.48 -2.24 1.68
CA SER A 66 -15.20 -3.20 2.52
C SER A 66 -15.57 -2.62 3.88
N ARG A 67 -14.96 -1.49 4.26
CA ARG A 67 -15.24 -0.77 5.51
C ARG A 67 -14.93 0.70 5.30
N ASP A 68 -15.31 1.54 6.27
CA ASP A 68 -15.09 2.98 6.17
C ASP A 68 -13.61 3.30 5.97
N ALA A 69 -13.35 4.32 5.18
CA ALA A 69 -11.97 4.77 4.89
C ALA A 69 -11.21 5.14 6.18
N LYS A 70 -11.90 5.60 7.20
CA LYS A 70 -11.29 5.90 8.52
C LYS A 70 -10.78 4.64 9.23
N ASP A 71 -11.29 3.46 8.86
CA ASP A 71 -10.94 2.18 9.46
C ASP A 71 -9.95 1.38 8.62
N ILE A 72 -9.43 1.97 7.56
CA ILE A 72 -8.37 1.40 6.73
C ILE A 72 -7.13 2.27 6.92
N SER A 73 -6.09 1.70 7.53
CA SER A 73 -4.83 2.41 7.74
C SER A 73 -3.86 2.19 6.58
N LEU A 74 -2.88 3.08 6.48
CA LEU A 74 -1.79 2.90 5.52
C LEU A 74 -1.03 1.60 5.80
N LEU A 75 -0.96 1.18 7.08
CA LEU A 75 -0.38 -0.11 7.46
C LEU A 75 -1.16 -1.29 6.89
N ASP A 76 -2.50 -1.22 6.92
CA ASP A 76 -3.35 -2.26 6.32
C ASP A 76 -3.04 -2.42 4.84
N VAL A 77 -2.89 -1.30 4.13
CA VAL A 77 -2.57 -1.29 2.70
C VAL A 77 -1.18 -1.86 2.45
N TYR A 78 -0.20 -1.44 3.25
CA TYR A 78 1.18 -1.93 3.15
C TYR A 78 1.22 -3.46 3.31
N ARG A 79 0.58 -3.99 4.34
CA ARG A 79 0.53 -5.44 4.58
C ARG A 79 -0.21 -6.20 3.49
N ALA A 80 -1.23 -5.59 2.91
CA ALA A 80 -2.02 -6.22 1.85
C ALA A 80 -1.19 -6.47 0.59
N VAL A 81 -0.34 -5.53 0.21
CA VAL A 81 0.38 -5.58 -1.08
C VAL A 81 1.85 -5.96 -0.96
N GLU A 82 2.47 -5.72 0.18
CA GLU A 82 3.89 -6.06 0.42
C GLU A 82 4.05 -7.31 1.30
N GLY A 83 3.00 -7.71 2.01
CA GLY A 83 3.06 -8.85 2.94
C GLY A 83 4.04 -8.57 4.06
N ASP A 84 4.98 -9.48 4.27
CA ASP A 84 6.00 -9.38 5.33
C ASP A 84 7.29 -8.70 4.88
N LYS A 85 7.30 -8.12 3.69
CA LYS A 85 8.51 -7.47 3.17
C LYS A 85 8.82 -6.20 3.96
N PRO A 86 10.03 -6.07 4.51
CA PRO A 86 10.41 -4.88 5.24
C PRO A 86 10.74 -3.72 4.30
N LEU A 87 10.76 -2.50 4.85
CA LEU A 87 11.14 -1.30 4.11
C LEU A 87 12.62 -1.29 3.78
N LEU A 88 13.47 -1.71 4.74
CA LEU A 88 14.90 -1.76 4.58
C LEU A 88 15.33 -3.20 4.34
N HIS A 89 16.17 -3.39 3.35
CA HIS A 89 16.67 -4.71 2.98
C HIS A 89 18.12 -4.84 3.39
N GLN A 90 18.42 -5.96 4.05
CA GLN A 90 19.75 -6.27 4.54
C GLN A 90 20.50 -7.12 3.52
N ASP A 91 21.80 -6.84 3.36
CA ASP A 91 22.65 -7.67 2.54
C ASP A 91 22.89 -9.02 3.26
N THR A 92 22.58 -10.10 2.57
CA THR A 92 22.76 -11.47 3.10
C THR A 92 24.05 -12.13 2.60
N HIS A 93 24.80 -11.45 1.73
CA HIS A 93 26.03 -11.98 1.14
C HIS A 93 27.26 -11.49 1.90
N THR A 94 27.35 -11.85 3.17
CA THR A 94 28.49 -11.51 4.01
C THR A 94 29.33 -12.76 4.28
N ASN A 95 30.64 -12.56 4.54
CA ASN A 95 31.53 -13.65 4.84
C ASN A 95 31.17 -14.30 6.19
N PRO A 96 30.68 -15.56 6.19
CA PRO A 96 30.28 -16.21 7.45
C PRO A 96 31.44 -16.52 8.40
N GLU A 97 32.68 -16.48 7.90
CA GLU A 97 33.86 -16.72 8.72
C GLU A 97 34.44 -15.46 9.37
N CYS A 98 33.93 -14.29 8.97
CA CYS A 98 34.32 -13.01 9.52
C CYS A 98 33.47 -12.68 10.75
N GLY A 99 34.03 -12.72 11.93
CA GLY A 99 33.31 -12.41 13.17
C GLY A 99 32.74 -11.00 13.20
N VAL A 100 33.44 -10.02 12.60
CA VAL A 100 32.96 -8.66 12.50
C VAL A 100 31.73 -8.62 11.57
N GLY A 101 31.82 -9.25 10.41
CA GLY A 101 30.74 -9.26 9.43
C GLY A 101 29.46 -9.87 9.99
N VAL A 102 29.59 -11.04 10.65
CA VAL A 102 28.44 -11.73 11.24
C VAL A 102 27.78 -10.88 12.34
N ASN A 103 28.58 -10.33 13.24
CA ASN A 103 28.05 -9.55 14.36
C ASN A 103 27.47 -8.21 13.92
N ILE A 104 28.08 -7.55 12.92
CA ILE A 104 27.55 -6.31 12.37
C ILE A 104 26.19 -6.58 11.71
N GLN A 105 26.02 -7.70 11.02
CA GLN A 105 24.74 -8.05 10.40
C GLN A 105 23.64 -8.24 11.46
N LEU A 106 23.96 -8.80 12.61
CA LEU A 106 23.01 -8.95 13.72
C LEU A 106 22.61 -7.58 14.28
N VAL A 107 23.59 -6.67 14.45
CA VAL A 107 23.32 -5.30 14.91
C VAL A 107 22.46 -4.54 13.92
N ILE A 108 22.78 -4.64 12.61
CA ILE A 108 22.00 -3.99 11.56
C ILE A 108 20.55 -4.50 11.58
N ARG A 109 20.35 -5.80 11.73
CA ARG A 109 19.00 -6.38 11.81
C ARG A 109 18.22 -5.77 12.95
N ASP A 110 18.80 -5.63 14.11
CA ASP A 110 18.14 -5.05 15.28
C ASP A 110 17.78 -3.58 15.03
N CYS A 111 18.68 -2.83 14.40
CA CYS A 111 18.44 -1.43 14.03
C CYS A 111 17.31 -1.32 13.00
N TYR A 112 17.31 -2.19 12.00
CA TYR A 112 16.28 -2.20 10.94
C TYR A 112 14.91 -2.60 11.49
N ASP A 113 14.87 -3.55 12.42
CA ASP A 113 13.63 -3.93 13.11
C ASP A 113 13.05 -2.75 13.88
N GLN A 114 13.90 -1.96 14.51
CA GLN A 114 13.49 -0.77 15.23
C GLN A 114 12.90 0.28 14.29
N VAL A 115 13.53 0.51 13.13
CA VAL A 115 13.01 1.42 12.09
C VAL A 115 11.69 0.90 11.56
N GLN A 116 11.61 -0.40 11.26
CA GLN A 116 10.38 -1.03 10.74
C GLN A 116 9.22 -0.84 11.72
N LYS A 117 9.46 -1.06 13.01
CA LYS A 117 8.44 -0.90 14.04
C LYS A 117 7.90 0.53 14.09
N LYS A 118 8.80 1.52 14.05
CA LYS A 118 8.39 2.93 14.06
C LYS A 118 7.64 3.32 12.79
N ALA A 119 8.09 2.82 11.64
CA ALA A 119 7.39 3.05 10.38
C ALA A 119 5.98 2.45 10.40
N GLU A 120 5.82 1.23 10.94
CA GLU A 120 4.52 0.58 11.05
C GLU A 120 3.59 1.33 12.01
N GLU A 121 4.12 1.84 13.13
CA GLU A 121 3.34 2.67 14.05
C GLU A 121 2.81 3.92 13.36
N GLU A 122 3.66 4.59 12.58
CA GLU A 122 3.25 5.78 11.82
C GLU A 122 2.23 5.43 10.74
N MET A 123 2.45 4.36 9.99
CA MET A 123 1.50 3.90 8.97
C MET A 123 0.13 3.56 9.58
N ALA A 124 0.13 2.99 10.79
CA ALA A 124 -1.11 2.65 11.49
C ALA A 124 -1.91 3.90 11.90
N SER A 125 -1.24 5.04 12.07
CA SER A 125 -1.86 6.30 12.46
C SER A 125 -2.45 7.09 11.30
N ILE A 126 -2.15 6.70 10.06
CA ILE A 126 -2.64 7.38 8.85
C ILE A 126 -3.74 6.52 8.24
N SER A 127 -4.95 7.06 8.17
CA SER A 127 -6.09 6.35 7.57
C SER A 127 -6.28 6.75 6.11
N MET A 128 -7.01 5.93 5.36
CA MET A 128 -7.43 6.29 4.01
C MET A 128 -8.30 7.55 4.03
N GLN A 129 -9.07 7.75 5.11
CA GLN A 129 -9.85 8.99 5.24
C GLN A 129 -8.94 10.21 5.34
N ASP A 130 -7.80 10.10 6.05
CA ASP A 130 -6.81 11.17 6.12
C ASP A 130 -6.28 11.53 4.73
N VAL A 131 -6.03 10.52 3.90
CA VAL A 131 -5.58 10.72 2.52
C VAL A 131 -6.64 11.46 1.71
N LEU A 132 -7.90 11.03 1.80
CA LEU A 132 -9.01 11.66 1.09
C LEU A 132 -9.25 13.09 1.56
N ASP A 133 -9.15 13.34 2.86
CA ASP A 133 -9.31 14.68 3.41
C ASP A 133 -8.23 15.64 2.89
N GLN A 134 -6.99 15.17 2.83
CA GLN A 134 -5.90 15.97 2.28
C GLN A 134 -6.07 16.20 0.76
N TYR A 135 -6.63 15.22 0.06
CA TYR A 135 -6.97 15.38 -1.36
C TYR A 135 -7.98 16.51 -1.55
N GLU A 136 -9.04 16.53 -0.76
CA GLU A 136 -10.06 17.59 -0.83
C GLU A 136 -9.46 18.97 -0.55
N LYS A 137 -8.59 19.07 0.45
CA LYS A 137 -7.91 20.33 0.77
C LYS A 137 -7.05 20.82 -0.39
N ARG A 138 -6.43 19.90 -1.13
CA ARG A 138 -5.66 20.28 -2.31
C ARG A 138 -6.53 20.81 -3.43
N LEU A 139 -7.70 20.23 -3.64
CA LEU A 139 -8.65 20.73 -4.63
C LEU A 139 -9.13 22.14 -4.28
N GLU A 140 -9.45 22.39 -3.02
CA GLU A 140 -9.84 23.73 -2.55
C GLU A 140 -8.75 24.77 -2.82
N LYS A 141 -7.49 24.44 -2.55
CA LYS A 141 -6.35 25.34 -2.81
C LYS A 141 -6.15 25.63 -4.29
N GLN A 142 -6.55 24.71 -5.16
CA GLN A 142 -6.44 24.89 -6.62
C GLN A 142 -7.68 25.58 -7.21
N GLY A 143 -8.68 25.86 -6.39
CA GLY A 143 -9.93 26.45 -6.86
C GLY A 143 -10.81 25.47 -7.62
N LEU A 144 -10.64 24.17 -7.39
CA LEU A 144 -11.39 23.13 -8.09
C LEU A 144 -12.60 22.61 -7.31
#